data_c63b8d985b2386d20f625777c598439e
#
_entry.id   c63b8d985b2386d20f625777c598439e
#
_cell.length_a   1.000
_cell.length_b   1.000
_cell.length_c   1.000
_cell.angle_alpha   90.00
_cell.angle_beta   90.00
_cell.angle_gamma   90.00
#
_symmetry.space_group_name_H-M   'P 1'
#
loop_
_entity.id
_entity.type
_entity.pdbx_description
1 polymer ?
#
loop_
_entity_poly.entity_id
_entity_poly.type
_entity_poly.pdbx_seq_one_letter_code
_entity_poly.pdbx_strand_id
1 'polypeptide(L)'
;MAAELLAAGSRDPEGTRRRVSSRAHPDLTWVAPSGAHEILVSDIDGPVVAAASRTPFEASRRVFVIERVDELGDEAANRMLKTLEEPAPFVHMILLTDRLVEVLPTIRSRCQLIRFDALPPQTVAAKLEALGSDRQAAIACARLSLGDGDRAHELATAQGATLRSAAEQYASSVLAGAAAADKPWAALLAAVRTRGDATRSEFESRAAQELELYPRKERKRIETGWSERIRRARRRVETQTLDLGLQLVSLWFADLMCLSWGAQDVVRHTDRMEQLVAQVGVQPRRLRAAIELVENARQRFQLNVSEELACEALAYGLEHVLRS
;
A
#
# COMPACT_ATOMS: atom_id res chain seq x y z
N MET A 1 -11.65 2.80 15.70
CA MET A 1 -13.10 2.65 15.48
C MET A 1 -13.56 1.20 15.69
N ALA A 2 -13.15 0.22 14.88
CA ALA A 2 -13.57 -1.19 15.06
C ALA A 2 -13.32 -1.72 16.47
N ALA A 3 -12.16 -1.42 17.07
CA ALA A 3 -11.81 -1.81 18.42
C ALA A 3 -12.78 -1.24 19.48
N GLU A 4 -13.18 0.02 19.35
CA GLU A 4 -14.12 0.64 20.26
C GLU A 4 -15.55 0.11 20.09
N LEU A 5 -15.96 -0.18 18.85
CA LEU A 5 -17.26 -0.78 18.60
C LEU A 5 -17.39 -2.16 19.21
N LEU A 6 -16.34 -2.98 19.15
CA LEU A 6 -16.34 -4.34 19.72
C LEU A 6 -16.05 -4.36 21.22
N ALA A 7 -15.26 -3.42 21.74
CA ALA A 7 -14.99 -3.30 23.16
C ALA A 7 -16.20 -2.75 23.96
N ALA A 8 -17.12 -2.07 23.28
CA ALA A 8 -18.32 -1.52 23.93
C ALA A 8 -19.21 -2.65 24.46
N GLY A 9 -19.32 -2.73 25.79
CA GLY A 9 -20.05 -3.78 26.50
C GLY A 9 -19.30 -5.10 26.71
N SER A 10 -18.01 -5.18 26.31
CA SER A 10 -17.16 -6.33 26.61
C SER A 10 -16.80 -6.41 28.11
N ARG A 11 -16.68 -7.62 28.63
CA ARG A 11 -16.18 -7.87 30.00
C ARG A 11 -14.69 -7.60 30.15
N ASP A 12 -13.93 -7.71 29.04
CA ASP A 12 -12.50 -7.39 28.95
C ASP A 12 -12.26 -6.46 27.74
N PRO A 13 -12.47 -5.14 27.90
CA PRO A 13 -12.29 -4.18 26.80
C PRO A 13 -10.86 -4.11 26.26
N GLU A 14 -9.83 -4.25 27.14
CA GLU A 14 -8.44 -4.19 26.70
C GLU A 14 -8.00 -5.44 25.92
N GLY A 15 -8.41 -6.61 26.39
CA GLY A 15 -8.19 -7.85 25.66
C GLY A 15 -8.91 -7.86 24.30
N THR A 16 -10.12 -7.29 24.25
CA THR A 16 -10.87 -7.10 23.01
C THR A 16 -10.11 -6.17 22.04
N ARG A 17 -9.63 -5.01 22.51
CA ARG A 17 -8.83 -4.09 21.67
C ARG A 17 -7.57 -4.76 21.12
N ARG A 18 -6.85 -5.53 21.95
CA ARG A 18 -5.66 -6.30 21.51
C ARG A 18 -6.00 -7.32 20.43
N ARG A 19 -7.08 -8.10 20.60
CA ARG A 19 -7.54 -9.08 19.59
C ARG A 19 -8.00 -8.41 18.30
N VAL A 20 -8.63 -7.26 18.38
CA VAL A 20 -9.00 -6.47 17.20
C VAL A 20 -7.76 -5.96 16.48
N SER A 21 -6.77 -5.44 17.20
CA SER A 21 -5.52 -4.95 16.61
C SER A 21 -4.72 -6.06 15.93
N SER A 22 -4.75 -7.29 16.46
CA SER A 22 -4.14 -8.46 15.83
C SER A 22 -5.05 -9.16 14.80
N ARG A 23 -6.23 -8.57 14.49
CA ARG A 23 -7.26 -9.14 13.59
C ARG A 23 -7.75 -10.55 14.00
N ALA A 24 -7.64 -10.88 15.28
CA ALA A 24 -7.99 -12.20 15.84
C ALA A 24 -9.33 -12.24 16.58
N HIS A 25 -10.14 -11.16 16.55
CA HIS A 25 -11.44 -11.13 17.20
C HIS A 25 -12.49 -11.86 16.36
N PRO A 26 -13.31 -12.80 16.93
CA PRO A 26 -14.25 -13.61 16.15
C PRO A 26 -15.36 -12.80 15.47
N ASP A 27 -15.77 -11.68 16.07
CA ASP A 27 -16.79 -10.79 15.50
C ASP A 27 -16.21 -9.65 14.65
N LEU A 28 -14.91 -9.71 14.31
CA LEU A 28 -14.26 -8.86 13.34
C LEU A 28 -14.00 -9.65 12.05
N THR A 29 -14.54 -9.15 10.94
CA THR A 29 -14.17 -9.64 9.62
C THR A 29 -13.39 -8.55 8.92
N TRP A 30 -12.16 -8.86 8.51
CA TRP A 30 -11.30 -7.92 7.80
C TRP A 30 -11.10 -8.42 6.37
N VAL A 31 -11.58 -7.64 5.40
CA VAL A 31 -11.47 -7.93 3.97
C VAL A 31 -10.46 -6.97 3.36
N ALA A 32 -9.44 -7.54 2.73
CA ALA A 32 -8.52 -6.83 1.86
C ALA A 32 -8.64 -7.41 0.45
N PRO A 33 -8.38 -6.63 -0.62
CA PRO A 33 -8.43 -7.16 -1.98
C PRO A 33 -7.57 -8.41 -2.11
N SER A 34 -8.17 -9.50 -2.61
CA SER A 34 -7.44 -10.74 -2.89
C SER A 34 -6.92 -10.80 -4.33
N GLY A 35 -7.47 -10.01 -5.23
CA GLY A 35 -6.95 -9.76 -6.58
C GLY A 35 -5.76 -8.81 -6.57
N ALA A 36 -5.07 -8.68 -7.71
CA ALA A 36 -3.94 -7.74 -7.85
C ALA A 36 -4.40 -6.28 -7.71
N HIS A 37 -5.60 -5.97 -8.20
CA HIS A 37 -6.19 -4.63 -8.26
C HIS A 37 -7.71 -4.63 -8.03
N GLU A 38 -8.27 -5.71 -7.45
CA GLU A 38 -9.71 -5.86 -7.34
C GLU A 38 -10.10 -6.69 -6.12
N ILE A 39 -11.20 -6.30 -5.46
CA ILE A 39 -11.90 -7.12 -4.48
C ILE A 39 -12.85 -8.06 -5.26
N LEU A 40 -12.61 -9.35 -5.14
CA LEU A 40 -13.38 -10.36 -5.84
C LEU A 40 -14.72 -10.60 -5.16
N VAL A 41 -15.70 -11.11 -5.91
CA VAL A 41 -17.01 -11.52 -5.37
C VAL A 41 -16.86 -12.52 -4.23
N SER A 42 -15.89 -13.44 -4.32
CA SER A 42 -15.60 -14.43 -3.27
C SER A 42 -15.13 -13.81 -1.95
N ASP A 43 -14.53 -12.60 -2.00
CA ASP A 43 -14.09 -11.89 -0.81
C ASP A 43 -15.26 -11.24 -0.07
N ILE A 44 -16.39 -11.04 -0.75
CA ILE A 44 -17.57 -10.34 -0.25
C ILE A 44 -18.71 -11.32 0.09
N ASP A 45 -19.05 -12.21 -0.81
CA ASP A 45 -20.30 -13.00 -0.73
C ASP A 45 -20.37 -13.86 0.56
N GLY A 46 -19.38 -14.68 0.80
CA GLY A 46 -19.29 -15.52 2.00
C GLY A 46 -18.87 -14.76 3.25
N PRO A 47 -17.68 -14.09 3.23
CA PRO A 47 -17.13 -13.47 4.42
C PRO A 47 -17.92 -12.26 4.94
N VAL A 48 -18.62 -11.52 4.07
CA VAL A 48 -19.36 -10.31 4.44
C VAL A 48 -20.86 -10.54 4.39
N VAL A 49 -21.43 -10.78 3.19
CA VAL A 49 -22.88 -10.83 2.98
C VAL A 49 -23.53 -11.97 3.76
N ALA A 50 -23.03 -13.20 3.58
CA ALA A 50 -23.58 -14.34 4.30
C ALA A 50 -23.30 -14.29 5.81
N ALA A 51 -22.19 -13.67 6.22
CA ALA A 51 -21.84 -13.52 7.62
C ALA A 51 -22.62 -12.39 8.32
N ALA A 52 -23.04 -11.35 7.60
CA ALA A 52 -23.81 -10.22 8.15
C ALA A 52 -25.20 -10.63 8.66
N SER A 53 -25.76 -11.75 8.17
CA SER A 53 -27.03 -12.28 8.67
C SER A 53 -26.90 -13.09 9.97
N ARG A 54 -25.68 -13.40 10.42
CA ARG A 54 -25.44 -14.20 11.62
C ARG A 54 -25.22 -13.32 12.83
N THR A 55 -25.78 -13.68 13.97
CA THR A 55 -25.55 -12.99 15.24
C THR A 55 -24.07 -13.02 15.63
N PRO A 56 -23.59 -11.99 16.35
CA PRO A 56 -22.23 -11.99 16.89
C PRO A 56 -21.96 -13.21 17.79
N PHE A 57 -20.70 -13.61 17.87
CA PHE A 57 -20.27 -14.77 18.66
C PHE A 57 -20.13 -14.43 20.16
N GLU A 58 -19.43 -13.34 20.47
CA GLU A 58 -19.17 -12.93 21.88
C GLU A 58 -19.43 -11.43 22.14
N ALA A 59 -19.34 -10.57 21.13
CA ALA A 59 -19.60 -9.15 21.27
C ALA A 59 -21.09 -8.82 21.08
N SER A 60 -21.51 -7.59 21.43
CA SER A 60 -22.83 -7.08 21.10
C SER A 60 -22.96 -6.64 19.63
N ARG A 61 -21.86 -6.56 18.91
CA ARG A 61 -21.76 -6.05 17.55
C ARG A 61 -20.88 -6.95 16.70
N ARG A 62 -21.14 -6.95 15.39
CA ARG A 62 -20.31 -7.59 14.37
C ARG A 62 -19.77 -6.52 13.44
N VAL A 63 -18.43 -6.44 13.30
CA VAL A 63 -17.77 -5.39 12.54
C VAL A 63 -17.11 -5.99 11.32
N PHE A 64 -17.40 -5.40 10.16
CA PHE A 64 -16.75 -5.70 8.90
C PHE A 64 -15.91 -4.50 8.49
N VAL A 65 -14.61 -4.71 8.27
CA VAL A 65 -13.69 -3.72 7.73
C VAL A 65 -13.31 -4.14 6.32
N ILE A 66 -13.55 -3.29 5.35
CA ILE A 66 -13.26 -3.55 3.94
C ILE A 66 -12.24 -2.49 3.47
N GLU A 67 -11.02 -2.94 3.22
CA GLU A 67 -9.95 -2.09 2.70
C GLU A 67 -10.15 -1.85 1.20
N ARG A 68 -9.76 -0.66 0.74
CA ARG A 68 -9.73 -0.29 -0.68
C ARG A 68 -11.06 -0.54 -1.40
N VAL A 69 -12.12 0.00 -0.83
CA VAL A 69 -13.47 -0.15 -1.41
C VAL A 69 -13.60 0.47 -2.81
N ASP A 70 -12.65 1.32 -3.20
CA ASP A 70 -12.44 1.82 -4.56
C ASP A 70 -12.07 0.72 -5.57
N GLU A 71 -11.50 -0.39 -5.09
CA GLU A 71 -11.18 -1.58 -5.90
C GLU A 71 -12.34 -2.60 -5.94
N LEU A 72 -13.53 -2.24 -5.47
CA LEU A 72 -14.70 -3.11 -5.48
C LEU A 72 -15.34 -3.12 -6.87
N GLY A 73 -15.26 -4.26 -7.55
CA GLY A 73 -15.91 -4.45 -8.84
C GLY A 73 -17.45 -4.37 -8.74
N ASP A 74 -18.10 -4.04 -9.85
CA ASP A 74 -19.58 -3.85 -9.91
C ASP A 74 -20.37 -5.04 -9.37
N GLU A 75 -19.94 -6.27 -9.67
CA GLU A 75 -20.61 -7.46 -9.21
C GLU A 75 -20.50 -7.64 -7.69
N ALA A 76 -19.29 -7.46 -7.12
CA ALA A 76 -19.05 -7.53 -5.69
C ALA A 76 -19.79 -6.41 -4.94
N ALA A 77 -19.82 -5.21 -5.51
CA ALA A 77 -20.58 -4.09 -4.97
C ALA A 77 -22.07 -4.38 -4.92
N ASN A 78 -22.65 -4.88 -6.01
CA ASN A 78 -24.06 -5.22 -6.07
C ASN A 78 -24.47 -6.27 -5.02
N ARG A 79 -23.59 -7.23 -4.69
CA ARG A 79 -23.81 -8.20 -3.59
C ARG A 79 -23.94 -7.52 -2.23
N MET A 80 -23.22 -6.42 -2.00
CA MET A 80 -23.24 -5.70 -0.73
C MET A 80 -24.43 -4.75 -0.55
N LEU A 81 -25.04 -4.26 -1.64
CA LEU A 81 -26.05 -3.19 -1.58
C LEU A 81 -27.17 -3.47 -0.59
N LYS A 82 -27.75 -4.69 -0.61
CA LYS A 82 -28.82 -5.06 0.31
C LYS A 82 -28.38 -4.98 1.78
N THR A 83 -27.16 -5.41 2.09
CA THR A 83 -26.62 -5.37 3.45
C THR A 83 -26.28 -3.94 3.89
N LEU A 84 -25.95 -3.06 2.95
CA LEU A 84 -25.70 -1.63 3.23
C LEU A 84 -27.03 -0.86 3.40
N GLU A 85 -28.08 -1.22 2.69
CA GLU A 85 -29.40 -0.59 2.81
C GLU A 85 -30.12 -0.97 4.10
N GLU A 86 -30.09 -2.24 4.44
CA GLU A 86 -30.82 -2.80 5.58
C GLU A 86 -29.92 -3.67 6.44
N PRO A 87 -28.89 -3.09 7.10
CA PRO A 87 -28.01 -3.85 7.96
C PRO A 87 -28.75 -4.34 9.20
N ALA A 88 -28.46 -5.56 9.65
CA ALA A 88 -28.97 -6.02 10.94
C ALA A 88 -28.47 -5.07 12.07
N PRO A 89 -29.25 -4.83 13.14
CA PRO A 89 -28.93 -3.82 14.16
C PRO A 89 -27.56 -3.97 14.84
N PHE A 90 -27.01 -5.15 14.81
CA PHE A 90 -25.69 -5.47 15.36
C PHE A 90 -24.55 -5.35 14.34
N VAL A 91 -24.84 -5.13 13.05
CA VAL A 91 -23.85 -5.07 11.98
C VAL A 91 -23.32 -3.64 11.82
N HIS A 92 -22.01 -3.52 11.78
CA HIS A 92 -21.32 -2.29 11.46
C HIS A 92 -20.31 -2.53 10.33
N MET A 93 -20.41 -1.75 9.27
CA MET A 93 -19.50 -1.80 8.14
C MET A 93 -18.59 -0.56 8.12
N ILE A 94 -17.28 -0.76 8.05
CA ILE A 94 -16.26 0.28 7.93
C ILE A 94 -15.59 0.07 6.57
N LEU A 95 -15.86 0.99 5.64
CA LEU A 95 -15.31 0.96 4.30
C LEU A 95 -14.16 1.96 4.22
N LEU A 96 -12.98 1.51 3.83
CA LEU A 96 -11.76 2.32 3.76
C LEU A 96 -11.38 2.60 2.32
N THR A 97 -11.07 3.85 2.01
CA THR A 97 -10.55 4.28 0.71
C THR A 97 -9.68 5.53 0.86
N ASP A 98 -8.66 5.66 0.05
CA ASP A 98 -7.91 6.89 -0.19
C ASP A 98 -8.34 7.58 -1.50
N ARG A 99 -9.25 6.95 -2.27
CA ARG A 99 -9.73 7.39 -3.59
C ARG A 99 -11.25 7.52 -3.63
N LEU A 100 -11.80 8.39 -2.79
CA LEU A 100 -13.26 8.55 -2.66
C LEU A 100 -14.00 8.75 -3.98
N VAL A 101 -13.35 9.35 -4.99
CA VAL A 101 -13.94 9.61 -6.30
C VAL A 101 -14.16 8.32 -7.09
N GLU A 102 -13.31 7.30 -6.86
CA GLU A 102 -13.37 6.00 -7.54
C GLU A 102 -14.39 5.05 -6.88
N VAL A 103 -14.84 5.37 -5.66
CA VAL A 103 -15.89 4.57 -4.97
C VAL A 103 -17.22 4.73 -5.69
N LEU A 104 -17.85 3.60 -6.01
CA LEU A 104 -19.14 3.56 -6.69
C LEU A 104 -20.19 4.44 -5.98
N PRO A 105 -20.91 5.30 -6.73
CA PRO A 105 -21.92 6.20 -6.16
C PRO A 105 -22.99 5.47 -5.36
N THR A 106 -23.33 4.23 -5.76
CA THR A 106 -24.31 3.37 -5.10
C THR A 106 -23.85 2.94 -3.68
N ILE A 107 -22.57 2.72 -3.47
CA ILE A 107 -21.97 2.45 -2.15
C ILE A 107 -21.91 3.75 -1.34
N ARG A 108 -21.35 4.79 -1.94
CA ARG A 108 -21.11 6.08 -1.26
C ARG A 108 -22.39 6.71 -0.73
N SER A 109 -23.50 6.60 -1.46
CA SER A 109 -24.81 7.16 -1.05
C SER A 109 -25.42 6.51 0.19
N ARG A 110 -24.94 5.30 0.56
CA ARG A 110 -25.43 4.50 1.70
C ARG A 110 -24.48 4.52 2.90
N CYS A 111 -23.40 5.28 2.81
CA CYS A 111 -22.38 5.37 3.85
C CYS A 111 -22.28 6.78 4.40
N GLN A 112 -22.03 6.89 5.71
CA GLN A 112 -21.60 8.14 6.31
C GLN A 112 -20.11 8.35 6.04
N LEU A 113 -19.75 9.46 5.39
CA LEU A 113 -18.37 9.79 5.12
C LEU A 113 -17.69 10.37 6.36
N ILE A 114 -16.59 9.75 6.77
CA ILE A 114 -15.67 10.26 7.80
C ILE A 114 -14.32 10.48 7.13
N ARG A 115 -13.81 11.70 7.18
CA ARG A 115 -12.51 12.06 6.61
C ARG A 115 -11.43 12.01 7.68
N PHE A 116 -10.28 11.49 7.29
CA PHE A 116 -9.06 11.53 8.07
C PHE A 116 -8.01 12.27 7.26
N ASP A 117 -7.47 13.33 7.83
CA ASP A 117 -6.40 14.08 7.20
C ASP A 117 -5.07 13.33 7.32
N ALA A 118 -4.17 13.59 6.36
CA ALA A 118 -2.81 13.09 6.40
C ALA A 118 -2.10 13.55 7.68
N LEU A 119 -1.33 12.67 8.30
CA LEU A 119 -0.58 13.01 9.51
C LEU A 119 0.52 14.03 9.18
N PRO A 120 0.72 15.06 10.03
CA PRO A 120 1.84 15.97 9.89
C PRO A 120 3.17 15.20 9.90
N PRO A 121 4.15 15.55 9.03
CA PRO A 121 5.43 14.85 8.98
C PRO A 121 6.15 14.80 10.32
N GLN A 122 6.03 15.83 11.15
CA GLN A 122 6.63 15.88 12.48
C GLN A 122 6.07 14.79 13.41
N THR A 123 4.75 14.56 13.35
CA THR A 123 4.09 13.52 14.14
C THR A 123 4.53 12.12 13.70
N VAL A 124 4.67 11.92 12.41
CA VAL A 124 5.13 10.65 11.82
C VAL A 124 6.61 10.41 12.18
N ALA A 125 7.47 11.43 12.04
CA ALA A 125 8.89 11.35 12.39
C ALA A 125 9.09 11.00 13.87
N ALA A 126 8.37 11.67 14.78
CA ALA A 126 8.44 11.38 16.21
C ALA A 126 8.07 9.92 16.55
N LYS A 127 7.08 9.35 15.84
CA LYS A 127 6.74 7.92 15.99
C LYS A 127 7.86 7.00 15.51
N LEU A 128 8.50 7.31 14.38
CA LEU A 128 9.62 6.52 13.86
C LEU A 128 10.83 6.59 14.79
N GLU A 129 11.16 7.77 15.33
CA GLU A 129 12.22 7.93 16.33
C GLU A 129 11.93 7.09 17.59
N ALA A 130 10.69 7.08 18.07
CA ALA A 130 10.27 6.26 19.21
C ALA A 130 10.39 4.75 18.93
N LEU A 131 10.34 4.32 17.66
CA LEU A 131 10.57 2.95 17.22
C LEU A 131 12.05 2.64 16.94
N GLY A 132 12.97 3.59 17.18
CA GLY A 132 14.42 3.41 17.08
C GLY A 132 15.04 3.83 15.76
N SER A 133 14.29 4.52 14.88
CA SER A 133 14.86 5.06 13.64
C SER A 133 15.78 6.25 13.95
N ASP A 134 16.88 6.39 13.19
CA ASP A 134 17.68 7.61 13.21
C ASP A 134 16.85 8.84 12.86
N ARG A 135 17.14 9.96 13.51
CA ARG A 135 16.35 11.21 13.38
C ARG A 135 16.30 11.73 11.93
N GLN A 136 17.42 11.72 11.21
CA GLN A 136 17.45 12.23 9.83
C GLN A 136 16.66 11.30 8.91
N ALA A 137 16.84 9.98 9.06
CA ALA A 137 16.07 8.99 8.33
C ALA A 137 14.58 9.07 8.66
N ALA A 138 14.21 9.26 9.94
CA ALA A 138 12.82 9.41 10.38
C ALA A 138 12.13 10.61 9.73
N ILE A 139 12.80 11.78 9.69
CA ILE A 139 12.28 12.99 9.05
C ILE A 139 12.10 12.77 7.53
N ALA A 140 13.08 12.18 6.86
CA ALA A 140 13.01 11.91 5.42
C ALA A 140 11.87 10.91 5.12
N CYS A 141 11.80 9.78 5.83
CA CYS A 141 10.74 8.79 5.64
C CYS A 141 9.35 9.37 5.91
N ALA A 142 9.20 10.20 6.94
CA ALA A 142 7.94 10.89 7.26
C ALA A 142 7.51 11.85 6.13
N ARG A 143 8.41 12.58 5.52
CA ARG A 143 8.11 13.47 4.39
C ARG A 143 7.80 12.70 3.10
N LEU A 144 8.55 11.62 2.84
CA LEU A 144 8.37 10.74 1.67
C LEU A 144 7.08 9.92 1.72
N SER A 145 6.56 9.66 2.91
CA SER A 145 5.31 8.92 3.11
C SER A 145 4.06 9.72 2.76
N LEU A 146 4.17 11.03 2.60
CA LEU A 146 3.03 11.93 2.30
C LEU A 146 1.90 11.85 3.34
N GLY A 147 2.27 11.60 4.62
CA GLY A 147 1.34 11.52 5.75
C GLY A 147 0.79 10.11 6.04
N ASP A 148 1.21 9.11 5.29
CA ASP A 148 0.89 7.70 5.54
C ASP A 148 1.91 7.11 6.55
N GLY A 149 1.43 6.79 7.77
CA GLY A 149 2.27 6.28 8.85
C GLY A 149 2.83 4.88 8.58
N ASP A 150 2.07 4.01 7.91
CA ASP A 150 2.49 2.64 7.59
C ASP A 150 3.56 2.67 6.50
N ARG A 151 3.38 3.50 5.48
CA ARG A 151 4.38 3.76 4.44
C ARG A 151 5.67 4.35 5.04
N ALA A 152 5.55 5.29 5.99
CA ALA A 152 6.71 5.86 6.66
C ALA A 152 7.51 4.79 7.41
N HIS A 153 6.81 3.91 8.13
CA HIS A 153 7.43 2.78 8.81
C HIS A 153 8.10 1.82 7.83
N GLU A 154 7.43 1.48 6.74
CA GLU A 154 8.02 0.64 5.68
C GLU A 154 9.31 1.25 5.11
N LEU A 155 9.30 2.53 4.76
CA LEU A 155 10.48 3.24 4.24
C LEU A 155 11.65 3.32 5.25
N ALA A 156 11.37 3.27 6.54
CA ALA A 156 12.37 3.27 7.60
C ALA A 156 13.01 1.89 7.85
N THR A 157 12.45 0.80 7.31
CA THR A 157 13.05 -0.55 7.40
C THR A 157 14.28 -0.69 6.50
N ALA A 158 15.10 -1.71 6.74
CA ALA A 158 16.24 -2.04 5.86
C ALA A 158 15.82 -2.27 4.40
N GLN A 159 14.67 -2.92 4.18
CA GLN A 159 14.11 -3.14 2.84
C GLN A 159 13.63 -1.83 2.22
N GLY A 160 13.00 -0.96 3.00
CA GLY A 160 12.61 0.38 2.57
C GLY A 160 13.80 1.26 2.21
N ALA A 161 14.89 1.20 2.98
CA ALA A 161 16.14 1.89 2.67
C ALA A 161 16.75 1.42 1.34
N THR A 162 16.70 0.10 1.07
CA THR A 162 17.14 -0.49 -0.22
C THR A 162 16.28 0.03 -1.37
N LEU A 163 14.96 0.07 -1.21
CA LEU A 163 14.04 0.61 -2.22
C LEU A 163 14.30 2.09 -2.50
N ARG A 164 14.52 2.90 -1.43
CA ARG A 164 14.86 4.31 -1.55
C ARG A 164 16.16 4.51 -2.34
N SER A 165 17.21 3.76 -2.01
CA SER A 165 18.49 3.82 -2.73
C SER A 165 18.36 3.39 -4.20
N ALA A 166 17.54 2.38 -4.50
CA ALA A 166 17.29 1.95 -5.88
C ALA A 166 16.54 3.02 -6.69
N ALA A 167 15.56 3.70 -6.08
CA ALA A 167 14.84 4.81 -6.70
C ALA A 167 15.74 6.03 -6.94
N GLU A 168 16.61 6.37 -5.98
CA GLU A 168 17.63 7.42 -6.09
C GLU A 168 18.61 7.11 -7.23
N GLN A 169 19.11 5.87 -7.30
CA GLN A 169 19.98 5.43 -8.39
C GLN A 169 19.28 5.51 -9.74
N TYR A 170 18.00 5.12 -9.79
CA TYR A 170 17.21 5.22 -11.02
C TYR A 170 17.11 6.67 -11.50
N ALA A 171 16.74 7.61 -10.63
CA ALA A 171 16.64 9.02 -10.95
C ALA A 171 17.99 9.62 -11.36
N SER A 172 19.05 9.31 -10.62
CA SER A 172 20.41 9.82 -10.87
C SER A 172 20.97 9.30 -12.20
N SER A 173 20.77 8.04 -12.53
CA SER A 173 21.23 7.44 -13.79
C SER A 173 20.58 8.09 -15.01
N VAL A 174 19.26 8.30 -14.99
CA VAL A 174 18.56 8.97 -16.10
C VAL A 174 18.92 10.46 -16.23
N LEU A 175 19.19 11.15 -15.10
CA LEU A 175 19.70 12.54 -15.11
C LEU A 175 21.10 12.63 -15.75
N ALA A 176 21.96 11.66 -15.47
CA ALA A 176 23.31 11.57 -16.03
C ALA A 176 23.30 11.11 -17.51
N GLY A 177 22.17 10.59 -18.02
CA GLY A 177 22.10 10.00 -19.37
C GLY A 177 22.83 8.67 -19.48
N ALA A 178 22.83 7.89 -18.41
CA ALA A 178 23.54 6.63 -18.28
C ALA A 178 22.59 5.42 -18.21
N ALA A 179 21.32 5.58 -18.56
CA ALA A 179 20.30 4.54 -18.43
C ALA A 179 20.68 3.23 -19.14
N ALA A 180 21.28 3.31 -20.33
CA ALA A 180 21.71 2.13 -21.09
C ALA A 180 22.88 1.38 -20.42
N ALA A 181 23.81 2.11 -19.80
CA ALA A 181 24.98 1.51 -19.14
C ALA A 181 24.62 0.94 -17.77
N ASP A 182 23.87 1.70 -16.97
CA ASP A 182 23.59 1.39 -15.57
C ASP A 182 22.41 0.45 -15.39
N LYS A 183 21.48 0.38 -16.35
CA LYS A 183 20.22 -0.39 -16.27
C LYS A 183 19.52 -0.20 -14.91
N PRO A 184 19.19 1.04 -14.53
CA PRO A 184 18.79 1.36 -13.16
C PRO A 184 17.49 0.65 -12.72
N TRP A 185 16.66 0.21 -13.67
CA TRP A 185 15.48 -0.61 -13.40
C TRP A 185 15.83 -1.96 -12.76
N ALA A 186 17.03 -2.51 -13.00
CA ALA A 186 17.41 -3.81 -12.45
C ALA A 186 17.49 -3.77 -10.92
N ALA A 187 18.08 -2.72 -10.33
CA ALA A 187 18.16 -2.53 -8.89
C ALA A 187 16.77 -2.32 -8.26
N LEU A 188 15.91 -1.53 -8.92
CA LEU A 188 14.54 -1.30 -8.48
C LEU A 188 13.72 -2.61 -8.47
N LEU A 189 13.76 -3.37 -9.56
CA LEU A 189 13.06 -4.65 -9.67
C LEU A 189 13.63 -5.72 -8.72
N ALA A 190 14.94 -5.69 -8.42
CA ALA A 190 15.53 -6.56 -7.41
C ALA A 190 14.96 -6.27 -6.01
N ALA A 191 14.84 -5.00 -5.62
CA ALA A 191 14.20 -4.60 -4.36
C ALA A 191 12.74 -5.06 -4.28
N VAL A 192 11.98 -4.92 -5.38
CA VAL A 192 10.59 -5.40 -5.50
C VAL A 192 10.50 -6.91 -5.30
N ARG A 193 11.34 -7.70 -5.99
CA ARG A 193 11.38 -9.17 -5.89
C ARG A 193 11.74 -9.62 -4.47
N THR A 194 12.73 -8.98 -3.85
CA THR A 194 13.13 -9.29 -2.45
C THR A 194 11.96 -9.11 -1.49
N ARG A 195 11.16 -8.06 -1.67
CA ARG A 195 9.97 -7.83 -0.84
C ARG A 195 8.89 -8.89 -1.10
N GLY A 196 8.66 -9.26 -2.35
CA GLY A 196 7.74 -10.34 -2.74
C GLY A 196 8.15 -11.69 -2.14
N ASP A 197 9.44 -12.02 -2.18
CA ASP A 197 9.97 -13.28 -1.62
C ASP A 197 9.85 -13.32 -0.08
N ALA A 198 10.07 -12.20 0.61
CA ALA A 198 9.86 -12.09 2.05
C ALA A 198 8.39 -12.37 2.42
N THR A 199 7.44 -11.76 1.69
CA THR A 199 6.00 -12.00 1.87
C THR A 199 5.64 -13.46 1.60
N ARG A 200 6.17 -14.03 0.54
CA ARG A 200 5.99 -15.45 0.22
C ARG A 200 6.42 -16.34 1.37
N SER A 201 7.63 -16.16 1.91
CA SER A 201 8.17 -16.96 3.01
C SER A 201 7.33 -16.85 4.28
N GLU A 202 6.82 -15.65 4.59
CA GLU A 202 5.92 -15.44 5.73
C GLU A 202 4.61 -16.24 5.57
N PHE A 203 4.00 -16.17 4.39
CA PHE A 203 2.75 -16.89 4.12
C PHE A 203 2.96 -18.41 4.06
N GLU A 204 4.09 -18.89 3.52
CA GLU A 204 4.46 -20.31 3.54
C GLU A 204 4.61 -20.84 4.99
N SER A 205 5.22 -20.04 5.87
CA SER A 205 5.33 -20.40 7.29
C SER A 205 3.97 -20.48 7.98
N ARG A 206 3.07 -19.55 7.70
CA ARG A 206 1.69 -19.58 8.21
C ARG A 206 0.91 -20.78 7.67
N ALA A 207 1.06 -21.08 6.38
CA ALA A 207 0.43 -22.23 5.75
C ALA A 207 0.89 -23.55 6.39
N ALA A 208 2.19 -23.70 6.66
CA ALA A 208 2.74 -24.87 7.31
C ALA A 208 2.13 -25.08 8.71
N GLN A 209 2.05 -24.00 9.51
CA GLN A 209 1.45 -24.06 10.84
C GLN A 209 -0.03 -24.43 10.80
N GLU A 210 -0.79 -23.88 9.86
CA GLU A 210 -2.20 -24.22 9.72
C GLU A 210 -2.40 -25.67 9.27
N LEU A 211 -1.59 -26.16 8.32
CA LEU A 211 -1.67 -27.53 7.81
C LEU A 211 -1.42 -28.61 8.89
N GLU A 212 -0.63 -28.30 9.91
CA GLU A 212 -0.41 -29.21 11.04
C GLU A 212 -1.71 -29.49 11.82
N LEU A 213 -2.63 -28.55 11.86
CA LEU A 213 -3.90 -28.64 12.57
C LEU A 213 -4.95 -29.52 11.86
N TYR A 214 -4.73 -29.85 10.58
CA TYR A 214 -5.72 -30.59 9.77
C TYR A 214 -5.33 -32.06 9.50
N PRO A 215 -6.33 -32.98 9.44
CA PRO A 215 -6.13 -34.34 9.03
C PRO A 215 -5.54 -34.46 7.62
N ARG A 216 -4.71 -35.50 7.37
CA ARG A 216 -4.02 -35.70 6.08
C ARG A 216 -4.94 -35.67 4.85
N LYS A 217 -6.19 -36.12 4.99
CA LYS A 217 -7.20 -36.18 3.87
C LYS A 217 -7.63 -34.77 3.40
N GLU A 218 -7.59 -33.77 4.28
CA GLU A 218 -8.04 -32.41 3.99
C GLU A 218 -6.89 -31.48 3.56
N ARG A 219 -5.66 -31.84 3.88
CA ARG A 219 -4.47 -31.01 3.64
C ARG A 219 -4.33 -30.59 2.19
N LYS A 220 -4.53 -31.48 1.22
CA LYS A 220 -4.39 -31.18 -0.21
C LYS A 220 -5.28 -30.03 -0.68
N ARG A 221 -6.51 -29.94 -0.20
CA ARG A 221 -7.45 -28.85 -0.53
C ARG A 221 -6.98 -27.51 0.08
N ILE A 222 -6.49 -27.59 1.32
CA ILE A 222 -5.99 -26.41 2.06
C ILE A 222 -4.69 -25.90 1.43
N GLU A 223 -3.76 -26.79 1.07
CA GLU A 223 -2.54 -26.48 0.34
C GLU A 223 -2.80 -25.74 -0.98
N THR A 224 -3.80 -26.21 -1.76
CA THR A 224 -4.19 -25.53 -3.00
C THR A 224 -4.69 -24.11 -2.73
N GLY A 225 -5.55 -23.95 -1.69
CA GLY A 225 -6.03 -22.63 -1.28
C GLY A 225 -4.90 -21.70 -0.83
N TRP A 226 -3.92 -22.22 -0.10
CA TRP A 226 -2.74 -21.45 0.33
C TRP A 226 -1.84 -21.08 -0.84
N SER A 227 -1.60 -22.00 -1.77
CA SER A 227 -0.78 -21.73 -2.97
C SER A 227 -1.31 -20.54 -3.77
N GLU A 228 -2.62 -20.45 -3.94
CA GLU A 228 -3.23 -19.29 -4.60
C GLU A 228 -3.16 -18.01 -3.78
N ARG A 229 -3.37 -18.09 -2.45
CA ARG A 229 -3.22 -16.94 -1.54
C ARG A 229 -1.80 -16.39 -1.56
N ILE A 230 -0.79 -17.27 -1.49
CA ILE A 230 0.63 -16.92 -1.53
C ILE A 230 0.95 -16.20 -2.85
N ARG A 231 0.55 -16.77 -3.98
CA ARG A 231 0.79 -16.17 -5.30
C ARG A 231 0.17 -14.78 -5.41
N ARG A 232 -1.08 -14.62 -4.96
CA ARG A 232 -1.79 -13.32 -4.99
C ARG A 232 -1.15 -12.31 -4.04
N ALA A 233 -0.84 -12.70 -2.80
CA ALA A 233 -0.21 -11.82 -1.82
C ALA A 233 1.17 -11.34 -2.30
N ARG A 234 2.00 -12.25 -2.84
CA ARG A 234 3.28 -11.92 -3.44
C ARG A 234 3.12 -10.89 -4.57
N ARG A 235 2.25 -11.19 -5.55
CA ARG A 235 2.00 -10.29 -6.69
C ARG A 235 1.54 -8.92 -6.26
N ARG A 236 0.62 -8.85 -5.30
CA ARG A 236 0.14 -7.58 -4.74
C ARG A 236 1.26 -6.77 -4.12
N VAL A 237 2.09 -7.39 -3.27
CA VAL A 237 3.21 -6.70 -2.63
C VAL A 237 4.25 -6.24 -3.65
N GLU A 238 4.57 -7.06 -4.66
CA GLU A 238 5.47 -6.68 -5.76
C GLU A 238 4.93 -5.44 -6.49
N THR A 239 3.66 -5.42 -6.86
CA THR A 239 3.03 -4.28 -7.54
C THR A 239 3.03 -3.03 -6.67
N GLN A 240 2.68 -3.13 -5.38
CA GLN A 240 2.67 -2.00 -4.46
C GLN A 240 4.08 -1.46 -4.21
N THR A 241 5.07 -2.34 -4.10
CA THR A 241 6.48 -1.95 -3.91
C THR A 241 7.04 -1.26 -5.15
N LEU A 242 6.68 -1.73 -6.35
CA LEU A 242 7.07 -1.08 -7.60
C LEU A 242 6.44 0.31 -7.71
N ASP A 243 5.15 0.42 -7.43
CA ASP A 243 4.44 1.71 -7.42
C ASP A 243 5.09 2.70 -6.46
N LEU A 244 5.41 2.26 -5.22
CA LEU A 244 6.11 3.08 -4.24
C LEU A 244 7.52 3.48 -4.74
N GLY A 245 8.27 2.55 -5.33
CA GLY A 245 9.60 2.83 -5.89
C GLY A 245 9.56 3.88 -7.00
N LEU A 246 8.60 3.79 -7.91
CA LEU A 246 8.40 4.79 -8.96
C LEU A 246 7.92 6.13 -8.39
N GLN A 247 7.07 6.10 -7.36
CA GLN A 247 6.69 7.33 -6.66
C GLN A 247 7.91 8.04 -6.06
N LEU A 248 8.86 7.29 -5.48
CA LEU A 248 10.10 7.86 -4.96
C LEU A 248 10.95 8.51 -6.07
N VAL A 249 11.00 7.90 -7.27
CA VAL A 249 11.63 8.51 -8.46
C VAL A 249 10.94 9.83 -8.83
N SER A 250 9.62 9.86 -8.85
CA SER A 250 8.82 11.07 -9.10
C SER A 250 9.12 12.17 -8.07
N LEU A 251 9.17 11.79 -6.78
CA LEU A 251 9.48 12.71 -5.68
C LEU A 251 10.90 13.25 -5.74
N TRP A 252 11.87 12.48 -6.27
CA TRP A 252 13.24 12.99 -6.51
C TRP A 252 13.25 14.15 -7.50
N PHE A 253 12.56 14.02 -8.63
CA PHE A 253 12.43 15.11 -9.60
C PHE A 253 11.64 16.29 -9.04
N ALA A 254 10.63 16.05 -8.22
CA ALA A 254 9.88 17.11 -7.55
C ALA A 254 10.76 17.89 -6.56
N ASP A 255 11.65 17.22 -5.82
CA ASP A 255 12.59 17.87 -4.91
C ASP A 255 13.65 18.69 -5.66
N LEU A 256 14.17 18.19 -6.79
CA LEU A 256 15.05 18.98 -7.68
C LEU A 256 14.34 20.24 -8.22
N MET A 257 13.06 20.14 -8.55
CA MET A 257 12.26 21.29 -8.98
C MET A 257 12.08 22.29 -7.84
N CYS A 258 11.82 21.83 -6.61
CA CYS A 258 11.75 22.69 -5.42
C CYS A 258 13.08 23.45 -5.19
N LEU A 259 14.22 22.75 -5.29
CA LEU A 259 15.54 23.34 -5.14
C LEU A 259 15.83 24.38 -6.24
N SER A 260 15.41 24.14 -7.48
CA SER A 260 15.59 25.11 -8.58
C SER A 260 14.85 26.43 -8.36
N TRP A 261 13.81 26.43 -7.51
CA TRP A 261 13.05 27.61 -7.09
C TRP A 261 13.45 28.15 -5.72
N GLY A 262 14.51 27.59 -5.09
CA GLY A 262 14.97 28.01 -3.77
C GLY A 262 14.07 27.54 -2.61
N ALA A 263 13.12 26.64 -2.86
CA ALA A 263 12.16 26.15 -1.87
C ALA A 263 12.72 24.91 -1.13
N GLN A 264 13.81 25.08 -0.39
CA GLN A 264 14.48 23.99 0.34
C GLN A 264 13.61 23.38 1.44
N ASP A 265 12.75 24.16 2.07
CA ASP A 265 11.93 23.74 3.22
C ASP A 265 10.91 22.65 2.86
N VAL A 266 10.51 22.55 1.60
CA VAL A 266 9.55 21.56 1.11
C VAL A 266 10.20 20.31 0.51
N VAL A 267 11.52 20.24 0.46
CA VAL A 267 12.27 19.05 0.02
C VAL A 267 11.98 17.87 0.94
N ARG A 268 11.72 16.72 0.36
CA ARG A 268 11.32 15.49 1.09
C ARG A 268 12.52 14.62 1.43
N HIS A 269 13.46 14.46 0.49
CA HIS A 269 14.70 13.70 0.69
C HIS A 269 15.72 14.51 1.50
N THR A 270 15.38 14.85 2.75
CA THR A 270 16.21 15.71 3.61
C THR A 270 17.54 15.07 3.98
N ASP A 271 17.62 13.76 4.00
CA ASP A 271 18.83 12.97 4.26
C ASP A 271 19.71 12.76 3.00
N ARG A 272 19.29 13.32 1.86
CA ARG A 272 19.98 13.27 0.54
C ARG A 272 20.21 14.65 -0.07
N MET A 273 20.22 15.69 0.76
CA MET A 273 20.30 17.06 0.30
C MET A 273 21.54 17.34 -0.54
N GLU A 274 22.71 16.80 -0.16
CA GLU A 274 23.96 16.98 -0.90
C GLU A 274 23.88 16.41 -2.32
N GLN A 275 23.31 15.20 -2.46
CA GLN A 275 23.12 14.55 -3.75
C GLN A 275 22.14 15.32 -4.64
N LEU A 276 21.04 15.82 -4.06
CA LEU A 276 20.08 16.65 -4.78
C LEU A 276 20.71 17.96 -5.26
N VAL A 277 21.43 18.66 -4.40
CA VAL A 277 22.09 19.94 -4.76
C VAL A 277 23.10 19.73 -5.89
N ALA A 278 23.85 18.63 -5.89
CA ALA A 278 24.80 18.29 -6.95
C ALA A 278 24.11 18.03 -8.31
N GLN A 279 22.82 17.73 -8.32
CA GLN A 279 22.04 17.43 -9.54
C GLN A 279 21.15 18.61 -9.97
N VAL A 280 21.16 19.74 -9.27
CA VAL A 280 20.43 20.95 -9.67
C VAL A 280 21.03 21.50 -10.97
N GLY A 281 20.17 21.86 -11.92
CA GLY A 281 20.58 22.42 -13.21
C GLY A 281 19.65 22.08 -14.37
N VAL A 282 18.80 21.06 -14.18
CA VAL A 282 17.76 20.72 -15.15
C VAL A 282 16.62 21.74 -15.09
N GLN A 283 16.16 22.19 -16.24
CA GLN A 283 15.06 23.16 -16.32
C GLN A 283 13.78 22.63 -15.64
N PRO A 284 13.08 23.42 -14.82
CA PRO A 284 11.87 22.98 -14.11
C PRO A 284 10.78 22.39 -15.01
N ARG A 285 10.66 22.90 -16.24
CA ARG A 285 9.70 22.37 -17.23
C ARG A 285 10.00 20.91 -17.61
N ARG A 286 11.28 20.55 -17.73
CA ARG A 286 11.70 19.17 -18.04
C ARG A 286 11.51 18.25 -16.86
N LEU A 287 11.80 18.72 -15.63
CA LEU A 287 11.50 17.98 -14.40
C LEU A 287 10.00 17.71 -14.25
N ARG A 288 9.16 18.69 -14.57
CA ARG A 288 7.70 18.49 -14.59
C ARG A 288 7.28 17.42 -15.59
N ALA A 289 7.80 17.48 -16.81
CA ALA A 289 7.48 16.47 -17.84
C ALA A 289 7.97 15.06 -17.42
N ALA A 290 9.13 14.98 -16.73
CA ALA A 290 9.62 13.73 -16.16
C ALA A 290 8.68 13.19 -15.08
N ILE A 291 8.19 14.03 -14.16
CA ILE A 291 7.18 13.67 -13.16
C ILE A 291 5.92 13.12 -13.84
N GLU A 292 5.37 13.84 -14.83
CA GLU A 292 4.19 13.41 -15.59
C GLU A 292 4.41 12.06 -16.28
N LEU A 293 5.59 11.81 -16.81
CA LEU A 293 5.95 10.53 -17.44
C LEU A 293 5.97 9.38 -16.43
N VAL A 294 6.54 9.59 -15.25
CA VAL A 294 6.54 8.58 -14.16
C VAL A 294 5.11 8.30 -13.70
N GLU A 295 4.30 9.33 -13.46
CA GLU A 295 2.92 9.16 -13.01
C GLU A 295 2.07 8.39 -14.05
N ASN A 296 2.24 8.69 -15.34
CA ASN A 296 1.61 7.95 -16.41
C ASN A 296 2.06 6.47 -16.47
N ALA A 297 3.33 6.19 -16.22
CA ALA A 297 3.83 4.83 -16.13
C ALA A 297 3.21 4.07 -14.95
N ARG A 298 3.15 4.68 -13.77
CA ARG A 298 2.51 4.11 -12.57
C ARG A 298 1.06 3.67 -12.84
N GLN A 299 0.27 4.51 -13.53
CA GLN A 299 -1.09 4.17 -13.91
C GLN A 299 -1.16 2.97 -14.87
N ARG A 300 -0.22 2.87 -15.83
CA ARG A 300 -0.18 1.78 -16.82
C ARG A 300 0.23 0.43 -16.22
N PHE A 301 0.99 0.40 -15.12
CA PHE A 301 1.33 -0.85 -14.44
C PHE A 301 0.11 -1.61 -13.89
N GLN A 302 -1.04 -0.96 -13.78
CA GLN A 302 -2.32 -1.61 -13.46
C GLN A 302 -2.84 -2.51 -14.60
N LEU A 303 -2.29 -2.41 -15.83
CA LEU A 303 -2.80 -3.04 -17.05
C LEU A 303 -2.03 -4.31 -17.50
N ASN A 304 -1.41 -5.07 -16.60
CA ASN A 304 -0.68 -6.33 -16.92
C ASN A 304 0.44 -6.22 -17.98
N VAL A 305 1.23 -5.18 -17.93
CA VAL A 305 2.42 -5.00 -18.78
C VAL A 305 3.64 -5.68 -18.12
N SER A 306 4.61 -6.14 -18.95
CA SER A 306 5.90 -6.59 -18.41
C SER A 306 6.60 -5.48 -17.64
N GLU A 307 6.80 -5.68 -16.34
CA GLU A 307 7.39 -4.68 -15.44
C GLU A 307 8.80 -4.27 -15.89
N GLU A 308 9.60 -5.23 -16.35
CA GLU A 308 10.96 -4.97 -16.79
C GLU A 308 10.99 -4.09 -18.05
N LEU A 309 10.23 -4.46 -19.09
CA LEU A 309 10.14 -3.66 -20.31
C LEU A 309 9.56 -2.27 -20.07
N ALA A 310 8.59 -2.16 -19.20
CA ALA A 310 7.96 -0.88 -18.89
C ALA A 310 8.90 0.04 -18.07
N CYS A 311 9.64 -0.49 -17.10
CA CYS A 311 10.65 0.27 -16.35
C CYS A 311 11.83 0.66 -17.25
N GLU A 312 12.27 -0.21 -18.16
CA GLU A 312 13.30 0.09 -19.16
C GLU A 312 12.84 1.21 -20.09
N ALA A 313 11.66 1.08 -20.69
CA ALA A 313 11.10 2.10 -21.58
C ALA A 313 10.91 3.44 -20.86
N LEU A 314 10.51 3.41 -19.57
CA LEU A 314 10.42 4.61 -18.73
C LEU A 314 11.78 5.27 -18.56
N ALA A 315 12.85 4.50 -18.30
CA ALA A 315 14.20 5.05 -18.13
C ALA A 315 14.67 5.80 -19.37
N TYR A 316 14.52 5.21 -20.56
CA TYR A 316 14.87 5.88 -21.81
C TYR A 316 13.99 7.10 -22.11
N GLY A 317 12.69 7.01 -21.82
CA GLY A 317 11.77 8.13 -21.96
C GLY A 317 12.14 9.31 -21.07
N LEU A 318 12.50 9.04 -19.82
CA LEU A 318 12.96 10.04 -18.85
C LEU A 318 14.28 10.70 -19.31
N GLU A 319 15.26 9.89 -19.73
CA GLU A 319 16.53 10.38 -20.26
C GLU A 319 16.32 11.33 -21.44
N HIS A 320 15.44 10.97 -22.36
CA HIS A 320 15.09 11.81 -23.50
C HIS A 320 14.48 13.13 -23.07
N VAL A 321 13.46 13.11 -22.20
CA VAL A 321 12.77 14.33 -21.73
C VAL A 321 13.68 15.26 -20.93
N LEU A 322 14.58 14.70 -20.12
CA LEU A 322 15.49 15.48 -19.27
C LEU A 322 16.61 16.13 -20.07
N ARG A 323 16.98 15.58 -21.22
CA ARG A 323 18.07 16.07 -22.08
C ARG A 323 17.60 16.96 -23.26
N SER A 324 16.36 16.74 -23.73
CA SER A 324 15.76 17.52 -24.85
C SER A 324 15.55 18.98 -24.49
#